data_4463bec3b317a045987b617ceece1431
#
_entry.id   4463bec3b317a045987b617ceece1431
#
_cell.length_a   1.000
_cell.length_b   1.000
_cell.length_c   1.000
_cell.angle_alpha   90.00
_cell.angle_beta   90.00
_cell.angle_gamma   90.00
#
_symmetry.space_group_name_H-M   'P 1'
#
loop_
_entity.id
_entity.type
_entity.pdbx_description
1 polymer ?
#
loop_
_entity_poly.entity_id
_entity_poly.type
_entity_poly.pdbx_seq_one_letter_code
_entity_poly.pdbx_strand_id
1 'polypeptide(L)'
;MDAPLFRPLETFLGLPAGLPGPGSRAGVLGVPFDCGIHPFRVGAREGPAAVRHESRLIRRFHPLIGDADVPALLRAVDCGDVAITPGKPAEAFPRIEAAALSVLDAGAVPIGIGGDGAISLPLMRAAGRRHPGLVALHIDSHTDDYPADPADRYNPTTQFTCAAEDGAIDPALSWHVGIRGFTFRSGVLARSEALGFRVVAIDELLARGFAQTIAEFGEAVGGRPVYLCWDMDVFDPAVAPGVCTPSWGGLSAREGIALMRALAGLEIVAMDFNTVSPAQDIGGMAAGLCAHMIAEAMLLLAGRLGLLGAG
;
A
#
# COMPACT_ATOMS: atom_id res chain seq x y z
N MET A 1 -25.58 8.61 -30.65
CA MET A 1 -25.25 9.16 -29.31
C MET A 1 -24.15 10.17 -29.53
N ASP A 2 -24.41 11.44 -29.26
CA ASP A 2 -23.38 12.47 -29.37
C ASP A 2 -22.29 12.25 -28.34
N ALA A 3 -21.03 12.37 -28.76
CA ALA A 3 -19.89 12.24 -27.83
C ALA A 3 -19.98 13.37 -26.78
N PRO A 4 -19.62 13.07 -25.50
CA PRO A 4 -19.67 14.08 -24.46
C PRO A 4 -18.69 15.22 -24.76
N LEU A 5 -19.13 16.46 -24.52
CA LEU A 5 -18.31 17.67 -24.74
C LEU A 5 -17.09 17.75 -23.82
N PHE A 6 -17.16 17.10 -22.66
CA PHE A 6 -16.12 17.13 -21.65
C PHE A 6 -15.64 15.72 -21.34
N ARG A 7 -14.33 15.56 -21.10
CA ARG A 7 -13.80 14.33 -20.54
C ARG A 7 -14.05 14.31 -19.02
N PRO A 8 -14.49 13.17 -18.44
CA PRO A 8 -14.58 13.05 -17.00
C PRO A 8 -13.20 13.19 -16.36
N LEU A 9 -13.18 13.56 -15.08
CA LEU A 9 -11.95 13.52 -14.28
C LEU A 9 -11.38 12.10 -14.28
N GLU A 10 -10.06 11.99 -14.30
CA GLU A 10 -9.40 10.68 -14.22
C GLU A 10 -9.55 10.12 -12.81
N THR A 11 -10.22 8.97 -12.72
CA THR A 11 -10.34 8.18 -11.50
C THR A 11 -9.66 6.83 -11.70
N PHE A 12 -9.23 6.21 -10.61
CA PHE A 12 -8.62 4.88 -10.67
C PHE A 12 -9.57 3.87 -11.33
N LEU A 13 -9.14 3.17 -12.38
CA LEU A 13 -9.93 2.22 -13.20
C LEU A 13 -11.27 2.78 -13.71
N GLY A 14 -11.45 4.09 -13.77
CA GLY A 14 -12.74 4.70 -14.11
C GLY A 14 -13.83 4.47 -13.05
N LEU A 15 -13.46 4.32 -11.79
CA LEU A 15 -14.39 4.20 -10.67
C LEU A 15 -15.29 5.46 -10.54
N PRO A 16 -16.50 5.32 -10.00
CA PRO A 16 -17.29 6.48 -9.61
C PRO A 16 -16.52 7.36 -8.61
N ALA A 17 -16.49 8.67 -8.85
CA ALA A 17 -15.88 9.63 -7.95
C ALA A 17 -16.81 9.91 -6.76
N GLY A 18 -16.26 9.95 -5.54
CA GLY A 18 -16.99 10.30 -4.32
C GLY A 18 -16.65 9.44 -3.12
N LEU A 19 -17.29 9.71 -2.00
CA LEU A 19 -17.12 8.91 -0.78
C LEU A 19 -17.90 7.58 -0.87
N PRO A 20 -17.45 6.53 -0.17
CA PRO A 20 -18.18 5.28 -0.08
C PRO A 20 -19.61 5.49 0.45
N GLY A 21 -20.57 4.91 -0.23
CA GLY A 21 -21.97 4.88 0.17
C GLY A 21 -22.41 3.50 0.66
N PRO A 22 -23.71 3.32 0.94
CA PRO A 22 -24.24 2.04 1.41
C PRO A 22 -23.87 0.89 0.47
N GLY A 23 -23.19 -0.12 1.01
CA GLY A 23 -22.77 -1.30 0.27
C GLY A 23 -21.46 -1.17 -0.51
N SER A 24 -20.79 -0.01 -0.49
CA SER A 24 -19.39 0.09 -0.94
C SER A 24 -18.48 -0.76 -0.06
N ARG A 25 -17.54 -1.47 -0.68
CA ARG A 25 -16.59 -2.34 0.01
C ARG A 25 -15.15 -1.84 -0.07
N ALA A 26 -14.86 -0.90 -0.96
CA ALA A 26 -13.54 -0.31 -1.12
C ALA A 26 -13.66 1.18 -1.47
N GLY A 27 -12.76 1.99 -0.90
CA GLY A 27 -12.57 3.40 -1.24
C GLY A 27 -11.12 3.66 -1.56
N VAL A 28 -10.84 4.05 -2.81
CA VAL A 28 -9.49 4.46 -3.24
C VAL A 28 -9.30 5.92 -2.87
N LEU A 29 -8.20 6.23 -2.17
CA LEU A 29 -7.85 7.60 -1.82
C LEU A 29 -6.42 7.91 -2.22
N GLY A 30 -6.19 9.01 -2.93
CA GLY A 30 -4.86 9.49 -3.24
C GLY A 30 -4.29 10.29 -2.07
N VAL A 31 -3.01 10.07 -1.76
CA VAL A 31 -2.29 10.78 -0.71
C VAL A 31 -1.07 11.46 -1.35
N PRO A 32 -1.25 12.65 -1.99
CA PRO A 32 -0.20 13.35 -2.72
C PRO A 32 0.79 14.03 -1.76
N PHE A 33 1.50 13.21 -0.97
CA PHE A 33 2.44 13.63 0.07
C PHE A 33 3.82 13.03 -0.17
N ASP A 34 4.85 13.80 0.02
CA ASP A 34 6.20 13.34 0.33
C ASP A 34 6.86 14.31 1.31
N CYS A 35 7.78 13.81 2.12
CA CYS A 35 8.53 14.61 3.08
C CYS A 35 9.55 15.54 2.40
N GLY A 36 9.90 15.26 1.15
CA GLY A 36 10.90 16.05 0.40
C GLY A 36 12.32 15.91 0.92
N ILE A 37 12.60 14.91 1.75
CA ILE A 37 13.91 14.74 2.41
C ILE A 37 14.92 13.96 1.57
N HIS A 38 14.49 13.23 0.56
CA HIS A 38 15.44 12.53 -0.32
C HIS A 38 16.27 13.55 -1.12
N PRO A 39 17.61 13.42 -1.16
CA PRO A 39 18.47 14.48 -1.71
C PRO A 39 18.26 14.77 -3.20
N PHE A 40 17.74 13.82 -3.98
CA PHE A 40 17.54 13.98 -5.43
C PHE A 40 16.38 13.17 -6.05
N ARG A 41 15.66 12.34 -5.27
CA ARG A 41 14.51 11.55 -5.77
C ARG A 41 13.21 11.97 -5.06
N VAL A 42 12.88 13.24 -5.20
CA VAL A 42 11.62 13.82 -4.72
C VAL A 42 10.59 13.74 -5.85
N GLY A 43 9.32 13.52 -5.53
CA GLY A 43 8.22 13.51 -6.51
C GLY A 43 7.16 12.45 -6.27
N ALA A 44 7.24 11.68 -5.19
CA ALA A 44 6.21 10.69 -4.87
C ALA A 44 4.82 11.32 -4.63
N ARG A 45 4.74 12.61 -4.31
CA ARG A 45 3.48 13.38 -4.25
C ARG A 45 2.68 13.34 -5.55
N GLU A 46 3.33 13.10 -6.70
CA GLU A 46 2.68 12.96 -7.99
C GLU A 46 2.24 11.52 -8.28
N GLY A 47 2.59 10.58 -7.41
CA GLY A 47 2.27 9.16 -7.53
C GLY A 47 0.78 8.89 -7.74
N PRO A 48 -0.13 9.44 -6.92
CA PRO A 48 -1.55 9.19 -7.06
C PRO A 48 -2.13 9.54 -8.44
N ALA A 49 -1.69 10.66 -9.00
CA ALA A 49 -2.12 11.07 -10.34
C ALA A 49 -1.58 10.13 -11.43
N ALA A 50 -0.30 9.77 -11.34
CA ALA A 50 0.32 8.86 -12.32
C ALA A 50 -0.31 7.45 -12.27
N VAL A 51 -0.56 6.91 -11.09
CA VAL A 51 -1.19 5.59 -10.92
C VAL A 51 -2.61 5.59 -11.48
N ARG A 52 -3.42 6.64 -11.25
CA ARG A 52 -4.73 6.78 -11.88
C ARG A 52 -4.63 6.84 -13.40
N HIS A 53 -3.67 7.61 -13.91
CA HIS A 53 -3.44 7.72 -15.36
C HIS A 53 -3.16 6.35 -15.98
N GLU A 54 -2.22 5.61 -15.43
CA GLU A 54 -1.81 4.29 -15.94
C GLU A 54 -2.89 3.22 -15.72
N SER A 55 -3.73 3.36 -14.70
CA SER A 55 -4.82 2.41 -14.43
C SER A 55 -5.79 2.25 -15.60
N ARG A 56 -5.87 3.22 -16.51
CA ARG A 56 -6.70 3.16 -17.73
C ARG A 56 -6.28 2.05 -18.69
N LEU A 57 -5.05 1.55 -18.59
CA LEU A 57 -4.56 0.43 -19.39
C LEU A 57 -5.04 -0.93 -18.85
N ILE A 58 -5.48 -0.97 -17.60
CA ILE A 58 -5.94 -2.19 -16.95
C ILE A 58 -7.38 -2.50 -17.41
N ARG A 59 -7.64 -3.75 -17.73
CA ARG A 59 -8.97 -4.23 -18.08
C ARG A 59 -9.72 -4.67 -16.83
N ARG A 60 -11.02 -4.42 -16.79
CA ARG A 60 -11.85 -4.64 -15.59
C ARG A 60 -12.16 -6.11 -15.32
N PHE A 61 -12.07 -6.97 -16.33
CA PHE A 61 -12.40 -8.39 -16.25
C PHE A 61 -11.14 -9.23 -16.23
N HIS A 62 -11.08 -10.19 -15.33
CA HIS A 62 -9.99 -11.16 -15.27
C HIS A 62 -10.50 -12.54 -15.71
N PRO A 63 -10.26 -12.97 -16.97
CA PRO A 63 -10.90 -14.14 -17.58
C PRO A 63 -10.54 -15.47 -16.90
N LEU A 64 -9.40 -15.53 -16.21
CA LEU A 64 -8.95 -16.72 -15.49
C LEU A 64 -9.42 -16.75 -14.03
N ILE A 65 -10.07 -15.67 -13.55
CA ILE A 65 -10.55 -15.55 -12.18
C ILE A 65 -11.98 -15.00 -12.20
N GLY A 66 -12.92 -15.91 -12.50
CA GLY A 66 -14.35 -15.63 -12.44
C GLY A 66 -14.93 -14.70 -13.51
N ASP A 67 -14.11 -14.18 -14.44
CA ASP A 67 -14.53 -13.25 -15.52
C ASP A 67 -15.49 -12.14 -15.05
N ALA A 68 -15.26 -11.62 -13.85
CA ALA A 68 -16.11 -10.66 -13.18
C ALA A 68 -15.54 -9.24 -13.21
N ASP A 69 -16.42 -8.24 -13.22
CA ASP A 69 -16.06 -6.83 -13.01
C ASP A 69 -15.82 -6.58 -11.51
N VAL A 70 -14.58 -6.82 -11.06
CA VAL A 70 -14.20 -6.75 -9.64
C VAL A 70 -14.47 -5.38 -9.02
N PRO A 71 -14.12 -4.25 -9.65
CA PRO A 71 -14.52 -2.93 -9.16
C PRO A 71 -16.02 -2.76 -8.93
N ALA A 72 -16.84 -3.28 -9.83
CA ALA A 72 -18.30 -3.22 -9.70
C ALA A 72 -18.82 -4.12 -8.59
N LEU A 73 -18.29 -5.34 -8.43
CA LEU A 73 -18.63 -6.25 -7.33
C LEU A 73 -18.36 -5.62 -5.97
N LEU A 74 -17.22 -4.94 -5.82
CA LEU A 74 -16.86 -4.21 -4.60
C LEU A 74 -17.65 -2.92 -4.40
N ARG A 75 -18.41 -2.46 -5.40
CA ARG A 75 -18.99 -1.12 -5.42
C ARG A 75 -17.93 -0.09 -5.03
N ALA A 76 -16.73 -0.26 -5.58
CA ALA A 76 -15.58 0.57 -5.26
C ALA A 76 -15.78 2.00 -5.79
N VAL A 77 -15.26 2.96 -5.05
CA VAL A 77 -15.27 4.38 -5.42
C VAL A 77 -13.86 4.96 -5.36
N ASP A 78 -13.60 6.02 -6.12
CA ASP A 78 -12.40 6.84 -5.98
C ASP A 78 -12.76 8.12 -5.22
N CYS A 79 -12.23 8.24 -4.01
CA CYS A 79 -12.48 9.37 -3.12
C CYS A 79 -11.77 10.67 -3.55
N GLY A 80 -10.90 10.57 -4.56
CA GLY A 80 -10.02 11.67 -4.95
C GLY A 80 -8.78 11.77 -4.05
N ASP A 81 -8.12 12.92 -4.09
CA ASP A 81 -6.91 13.19 -3.32
C ASP A 81 -7.23 13.87 -2.00
N VAL A 82 -6.52 13.47 -0.95
CA VAL A 82 -6.57 14.18 0.33
C VAL A 82 -5.97 15.59 0.15
N ALA A 83 -6.72 16.61 0.55
CA ALA A 83 -6.29 18.01 0.44
C ALA A 83 -5.24 18.33 1.51
N ILE A 84 -3.96 18.21 1.15
CA ILE A 84 -2.80 18.37 2.04
C ILE A 84 -1.71 19.24 1.40
N THR A 85 -0.78 19.71 2.22
CA THR A 85 0.45 20.36 1.75
C THR A 85 1.60 19.39 1.92
N PRO A 86 2.28 18.98 0.84
CA PRO A 86 3.48 18.13 0.92
C PRO A 86 4.59 18.75 1.78
N GLY A 87 5.42 17.91 2.40
CA GLY A 87 6.54 18.36 3.25
C GLY A 87 6.14 18.89 4.63
N LYS A 88 4.84 18.81 5.01
CA LYS A 88 4.34 19.26 6.27
C LYS A 88 3.58 18.14 7.02
N PRO A 89 4.28 17.15 7.58
CA PRO A 89 3.62 15.98 8.16
C PRO A 89 2.69 16.32 9.32
N ALA A 90 3.03 17.29 10.16
CA ALA A 90 2.19 17.72 11.29
C ALA A 90 0.82 18.27 10.86
N GLU A 91 0.73 18.89 9.66
CA GLU A 91 -0.52 19.41 9.09
C GLU A 91 -1.24 18.34 8.27
N ALA A 92 -0.47 17.52 7.52
CA ALA A 92 -1.00 16.54 6.57
C ALA A 92 -1.54 15.27 7.26
N PHE A 93 -0.83 14.72 8.24
CA PHE A 93 -1.18 13.44 8.86
C PHE A 93 -2.57 13.41 9.50
N PRO A 94 -3.01 14.43 10.27
CA PRO A 94 -4.38 14.43 10.78
C PRO A 94 -5.45 14.42 9.67
N ARG A 95 -5.15 15.02 8.51
CA ARG A 95 -6.08 15.04 7.37
C ARG A 95 -6.14 13.70 6.65
N ILE A 96 -4.98 13.04 6.46
CA ILE A 96 -4.90 11.69 5.89
C ILE A 96 -5.64 10.71 6.78
N GLU A 97 -5.42 10.78 8.10
CA GLU A 97 -6.10 9.97 9.08
C GLU A 97 -7.63 10.17 9.05
N ALA A 98 -8.10 11.42 9.00
CA ALA A 98 -9.52 11.72 8.89
C ALA A 98 -10.13 11.21 7.58
N ALA A 99 -9.42 11.30 6.45
CA ALA A 99 -9.87 10.77 5.17
C ALA A 99 -10.00 9.25 5.22
N ALA A 100 -9.00 8.53 5.76
CA ALA A 100 -9.07 7.09 5.92
C ALA A 100 -10.21 6.65 6.86
N LEU A 101 -10.39 7.37 7.98
CA LEU A 101 -11.51 7.13 8.89
C LEU A 101 -12.87 7.29 8.20
N SER A 102 -13.03 8.27 7.31
CA SER A 102 -14.30 8.45 6.59
C SER A 102 -14.66 7.25 5.70
N VAL A 103 -13.65 6.57 5.14
CA VAL A 103 -13.84 5.33 4.36
C VAL A 103 -14.16 4.16 5.28
N LEU A 104 -13.42 4.00 6.38
CA LEU A 104 -13.66 2.95 7.37
C LEU A 104 -15.03 3.08 8.04
N ASP A 105 -15.47 4.30 8.34
CA ASP A 105 -16.77 4.59 8.95
C ASP A 105 -17.95 4.24 8.04
N ALA A 106 -17.75 4.28 6.73
CA ALA A 106 -18.70 3.81 5.73
C ALA A 106 -18.72 2.27 5.58
N GLY A 107 -17.86 1.55 6.31
CA GLY A 107 -17.74 0.08 6.23
C GLY A 107 -16.98 -0.41 5.01
N ALA A 108 -16.17 0.45 4.40
CA ALA A 108 -15.32 0.14 3.25
C ALA A 108 -13.84 0.05 3.65
N VAL A 109 -13.08 -0.73 2.88
CA VAL A 109 -11.62 -0.85 3.04
C VAL A 109 -10.95 0.32 2.33
N PRO A 110 -10.16 1.16 3.02
CA PRO A 110 -9.37 2.20 2.37
C PRO A 110 -8.19 1.57 1.62
N ILE A 111 -8.02 2.01 0.36
CA ILE A 111 -6.90 1.66 -0.50
C ILE A 111 -6.16 2.97 -0.80
N GLY A 112 -5.07 3.23 -0.08
CA GLY A 112 -4.25 4.41 -0.26
C GLY A 112 -3.36 4.30 -1.50
N ILE A 113 -3.35 5.33 -2.34
CA ILE A 113 -2.33 5.49 -3.37
C ILE A 113 -1.39 6.59 -2.89
N GLY A 114 -0.16 6.20 -2.48
CA GLY A 114 0.80 7.11 -1.90
C GLY A 114 1.51 8.00 -2.92
N GLY A 115 2.14 8.86 -2.41
CA GLY A 115 3.17 9.51 -1.71
C GLY A 115 4.35 8.60 -1.32
N ASP A 116 5.22 9.15 -0.52
CA ASP A 116 6.30 8.38 0.08
C ASP A 116 5.80 7.48 1.25
N GLY A 117 6.68 6.62 1.79
CA GLY A 117 6.33 5.67 2.85
C GLY A 117 5.76 6.31 4.12
N ALA A 118 6.00 7.61 4.37
CA ALA A 118 5.48 8.28 5.56
C ALA A 118 3.95 8.31 5.65
N ILE A 119 3.24 8.14 4.53
CA ILE A 119 1.77 8.12 4.51
C ILE A 119 1.17 6.93 5.24
N SER A 120 1.92 5.84 5.36
CA SER A 120 1.45 4.62 6.02
C SER A 120 1.15 4.84 7.50
N LEU A 121 1.89 5.74 8.17
CA LEU A 121 1.66 6.03 9.60
C LEU A 121 0.23 6.56 9.89
N PRO A 122 -0.24 7.65 9.26
CA PRO A 122 -1.60 8.13 9.51
C PRO A 122 -2.67 7.14 9.05
N LEU A 123 -2.43 6.33 8.02
CA LEU A 123 -3.34 5.27 7.60
C LEU A 123 -3.40 4.12 8.61
N MET A 124 -2.25 3.69 9.18
CA MET A 124 -2.20 2.71 10.28
C MET A 124 -2.91 3.23 11.53
N ARG A 125 -2.73 4.52 11.88
CA ARG A 125 -3.44 5.14 13.01
C ARG A 125 -4.96 5.10 12.83
N ALA A 126 -5.45 5.44 11.64
CA ALA A 126 -6.88 5.36 11.32
C ALA A 126 -7.40 3.92 11.43
N ALA A 127 -6.68 2.96 10.82
CA ALA A 127 -7.04 1.55 10.86
C ALA A 127 -7.03 1.00 12.30
N GLY A 128 -5.97 1.26 13.08
CA GLY A 128 -5.84 0.82 14.47
C GLY A 128 -6.93 1.36 15.39
N ARG A 129 -7.44 2.57 15.14
CA ARG A 129 -8.60 3.11 15.88
C ARG A 129 -9.89 2.35 15.64
N ARG A 130 -10.09 1.80 14.45
CA ARG A 130 -11.30 1.03 14.07
C ARG A 130 -11.14 -0.46 14.31
N HIS A 131 -9.92 -0.95 14.29
CA HIS A 131 -9.59 -2.36 14.40
C HIS A 131 -8.54 -2.57 15.49
N PRO A 132 -8.94 -2.62 16.79
CA PRO A 132 -8.01 -2.90 17.89
C PRO A 132 -7.26 -4.21 17.67
N GLY A 133 -5.97 -4.21 18.00
CA GLY A 133 -5.10 -5.37 17.77
C GLY A 133 -4.65 -5.48 16.30
N LEU A 134 -4.69 -4.37 15.55
CA LEU A 134 -4.16 -4.29 14.18
C LEU A 134 -2.71 -4.77 14.14
N VAL A 135 -2.40 -5.58 13.14
CA VAL A 135 -1.04 -5.99 12.79
C VAL A 135 -0.68 -5.46 11.42
N ALA A 136 0.60 -5.23 11.16
CA ALA A 136 1.07 -4.78 9.86
C ALA A 136 1.79 -5.92 9.12
N LEU A 137 1.45 -6.09 7.84
CA LEU A 137 2.25 -6.79 6.87
C LEU A 137 2.87 -5.76 5.93
N HIS A 138 4.16 -5.55 6.09
CA HIS A 138 4.94 -4.58 5.32
C HIS A 138 5.75 -5.31 4.26
N ILE A 139 5.44 -5.04 3.01
CA ILE A 139 6.10 -5.59 1.83
C ILE A 139 6.98 -4.50 1.24
N ASP A 140 8.30 -4.62 1.38
CA ASP A 140 9.25 -3.54 1.13
C ASP A 140 10.68 -4.09 0.95
N SER A 141 11.58 -3.30 0.40
CA SER A 141 13.02 -3.56 0.46
C SER A 141 13.68 -3.05 1.75
N HIS A 142 13.00 -2.17 2.49
CA HIS A 142 13.49 -1.52 3.72
C HIS A 142 12.62 -1.90 4.93
N THR A 143 13.12 -1.67 6.15
CA THR A 143 12.34 -1.93 7.38
C THR A 143 11.52 -0.73 7.82
N ASP A 144 11.94 0.47 7.44
CA ASP A 144 11.29 1.75 7.74
C ASP A 144 10.92 1.97 9.22
N ASP A 145 11.74 1.39 10.08
CA ASP A 145 11.64 1.47 11.54
C ASP A 145 12.90 2.05 12.19
N TYR A 146 13.56 2.99 11.46
CA TYR A 146 14.69 3.73 12.01
C TYR A 146 14.31 4.53 13.26
N PRO A 147 15.28 4.87 14.12
CA PRO A 147 15.01 5.69 15.29
C PRO A 147 14.36 7.02 14.91
N ALA A 148 13.23 7.32 15.52
CA ALA A 148 12.54 8.58 15.30
C ALA A 148 13.22 9.70 16.11
N ASP A 149 13.86 10.66 15.41
CA ASP A 149 14.40 11.86 16.04
C ASP A 149 13.23 12.83 16.36
N PRO A 150 13.13 13.37 17.55
CA PRO A 150 12.09 14.37 17.88
C PRO A 150 12.03 15.56 16.91
N ALA A 151 13.17 15.96 16.34
CA ALA A 151 13.23 17.06 15.37
C ALA A 151 12.73 16.69 13.97
N ASP A 152 12.76 15.39 13.63
CA ASP A 152 12.36 14.85 12.33
C ASP A 152 11.63 13.50 12.51
N ARG A 153 10.66 13.49 13.41
CA ARG A 153 9.96 12.26 13.82
C ARG A 153 9.21 11.60 12.69
N TYR A 154 8.62 12.38 11.80
CA TYR A 154 7.70 11.90 10.78
C TYR A 154 8.33 11.96 9.41
N ASN A 155 8.94 10.87 9.00
CA ASN A 155 9.56 10.73 7.69
C ASN A 155 9.40 9.30 7.15
N PRO A 156 9.72 9.04 5.86
CA PRO A 156 9.47 7.75 5.23
C PRO A 156 10.34 6.59 5.74
N THR A 157 11.22 6.83 6.71
CA THR A 157 12.05 5.75 7.31
C THR A 157 11.67 5.44 8.76
N THR A 158 10.67 6.12 9.33
CA THR A 158 10.33 6.04 10.77
C THR A 158 8.89 5.65 11.03
N GLN A 159 8.08 5.42 9.98
CA GLN A 159 6.63 5.20 10.13
C GLN A 159 6.30 3.98 10.98
N PHE A 160 7.08 2.90 10.89
CA PHE A 160 6.83 1.71 11.72
C PHE A 160 7.31 1.86 13.15
N THR A 161 8.41 2.59 13.41
CA THR A 161 8.77 3.00 14.79
C THR A 161 7.64 3.81 15.41
N CYS A 162 7.15 4.83 14.69
CA CYS A 162 6.07 5.67 15.19
C CYS A 162 4.76 4.91 15.39
N ALA A 163 4.41 3.99 14.47
CA ALA A 163 3.19 3.19 14.60
C ALA A 163 3.23 2.25 15.81
N ALA A 164 4.40 1.65 16.12
CA ALA A 164 4.60 0.82 17.29
C ALA A 164 4.55 1.65 18.59
N GLU A 165 5.27 2.78 18.64
CA GLU A 165 5.27 3.70 19.79
C GLU A 165 3.90 4.30 20.11
N ASP A 166 3.11 4.60 19.07
CA ASP A 166 1.75 5.13 19.21
C ASP A 166 0.72 4.04 19.57
N GLY A 167 1.10 2.76 19.55
CA GLY A 167 0.19 1.64 19.77
C GLY A 167 -0.83 1.48 18.62
N ALA A 168 -0.53 1.99 17.44
CA ALA A 168 -1.40 1.87 16.27
C ALA A 168 -1.41 0.44 15.68
N ILE A 169 -0.33 -0.31 15.87
CA ILE A 169 -0.16 -1.70 15.48
C ILE A 169 0.47 -2.51 16.62
N ASP A 170 0.33 -3.83 16.57
CA ASP A 170 1.05 -4.77 17.43
C ASP A 170 2.35 -5.21 16.74
N PRO A 171 3.52 -4.65 17.09
CA PRO A 171 4.77 -4.99 16.41
C PRO A 171 5.19 -6.45 16.61
N ALA A 172 4.79 -7.10 17.72
CA ALA A 172 5.16 -8.48 18.00
C ALA A 172 4.56 -9.51 17.04
N LEU A 173 3.52 -9.10 16.30
CA LEU A 173 2.87 -9.92 15.28
C LEU A 173 2.95 -9.28 13.88
N SER A 174 3.66 -8.15 13.77
CA SER A 174 3.85 -7.47 12.49
C SER A 174 5.15 -7.88 11.81
N TRP A 175 5.14 -7.99 10.48
CA TRP A 175 6.28 -8.48 9.72
C TRP A 175 6.72 -7.48 8.65
N HIS A 176 8.05 -7.41 8.44
CA HIS A 176 8.71 -6.77 7.29
C HIS A 176 9.17 -7.87 6.33
N VAL A 177 8.73 -7.84 5.09
CA VAL A 177 8.95 -8.92 4.10
C VAL A 177 9.54 -8.36 2.81
N GLY A 178 10.63 -8.94 2.33
CA GLY A 178 11.33 -8.53 1.11
C GLY A 178 12.62 -7.75 1.36
N ILE A 179 13.04 -7.63 2.62
CA ILE A 179 14.13 -6.78 3.08
C ILE A 179 15.44 -7.16 2.42
N ARG A 180 16.17 -6.14 1.90
CA ARG A 180 17.45 -6.33 1.21
C ARG A 180 18.24 -5.02 1.09
N GLY A 181 19.41 -5.12 0.43
CA GLY A 181 20.20 -3.97 0.03
C GLY A 181 21.07 -3.37 1.15
N PHE A 182 21.61 -2.19 0.88
CA PHE A 182 22.47 -1.46 1.81
C PHE A 182 21.66 -0.48 2.65
N THR A 183 22.07 -0.29 3.89
CA THR A 183 21.40 0.59 4.85
C THR A 183 22.28 1.76 5.27
N PHE A 184 21.67 2.87 5.69
CA PHE A 184 22.42 4.05 6.18
C PHE A 184 23.11 3.82 7.52
N ARG A 185 22.70 2.83 8.28
CA ARG A 185 23.21 2.53 9.63
C ARG A 185 23.38 1.03 9.79
N SER A 186 24.32 0.63 10.63
CA SER A 186 24.43 -0.75 11.08
C SER A 186 23.32 -1.11 12.08
N GLY A 187 23.04 -2.41 12.22
CA GLY A 187 22.15 -2.92 13.24
C GLY A 187 20.65 -2.72 12.96
N VAL A 188 20.24 -2.44 11.72
CA VAL A 188 18.83 -2.21 11.35
C VAL A 188 17.97 -3.43 11.67
N LEU A 189 18.38 -4.63 11.28
CA LEU A 189 17.60 -5.85 11.53
C LEU A 189 17.45 -6.15 13.03
N ALA A 190 18.53 -6.04 13.78
CA ALA A 190 18.50 -6.24 15.23
C ALA A 190 17.59 -5.21 15.92
N ARG A 191 17.49 -4.00 15.38
CA ARG A 191 16.54 -3.00 15.87
C ARG A 191 15.10 -3.40 15.59
N SER A 192 14.79 -3.83 14.37
CA SER A 192 13.43 -4.30 14.01
C SER A 192 12.99 -5.43 14.95
N GLU A 193 13.86 -6.40 15.19
CA GLU A 193 13.62 -7.50 16.12
C GLU A 193 13.43 -7.00 17.56
N ALA A 194 14.23 -6.02 18.01
CA ALA A 194 14.10 -5.41 19.34
C ALA A 194 12.80 -4.63 19.53
N LEU A 195 12.22 -4.08 18.46
CA LEU A 195 10.89 -3.48 18.44
C LEU A 195 9.77 -4.54 18.45
N GLY A 196 10.10 -5.79 18.15
CA GLY A 196 9.17 -6.92 18.09
C GLY A 196 8.85 -7.40 16.68
N PHE A 197 9.25 -6.68 15.65
CA PHE A 197 8.96 -7.06 14.25
C PHE A 197 9.72 -8.33 13.85
N ARG A 198 9.06 -9.18 13.09
CA ARG A 198 9.75 -10.24 12.34
C ARG A 198 10.21 -9.68 10.99
N VAL A 199 11.47 -9.95 10.66
CA VAL A 199 12.06 -9.58 9.38
C VAL A 199 12.24 -10.84 8.51
N VAL A 200 11.74 -10.79 7.28
CA VAL A 200 11.92 -11.84 6.26
C VAL A 200 12.70 -11.21 5.11
N ALA A 201 13.97 -11.57 4.98
CA ALA A 201 14.81 -11.12 3.89
C ALA A 201 14.32 -11.70 2.54
N ILE A 202 14.65 -11.00 1.44
CA ILE A 202 14.22 -11.42 0.09
C ILE A 202 14.68 -12.86 -0.24
N ASP A 203 15.91 -13.21 0.10
CA ASP A 203 16.46 -14.55 -0.17
C ASP A 203 15.72 -15.64 0.63
N GLU A 204 15.35 -15.34 1.87
CA GLU A 204 14.53 -16.24 2.70
C GLU A 204 13.12 -16.39 2.09
N LEU A 205 12.50 -15.28 1.68
CA LEU A 205 11.19 -15.27 1.04
C LEU A 205 11.16 -16.12 -0.24
N LEU A 206 12.16 -15.95 -1.10
CA LEU A 206 12.29 -16.69 -2.36
C LEU A 206 12.60 -18.18 -2.12
N ALA A 207 13.47 -18.51 -1.18
CA ALA A 207 13.83 -19.88 -0.86
C ALA A 207 12.66 -20.66 -0.22
N ARG A 208 11.90 -20.01 0.66
CA ARG A 208 10.74 -20.60 1.36
C ARG A 208 9.50 -20.66 0.46
N GLY A 209 9.31 -19.67 -0.37
CA GLY A 209 8.14 -19.47 -1.23
C GLY A 209 7.04 -18.64 -0.57
N PHE A 210 6.33 -17.91 -1.40
CA PHE A 210 5.32 -16.92 -0.97
C PHE A 210 4.18 -17.53 -0.17
N ALA A 211 3.61 -18.63 -0.66
CA ALA A 211 2.48 -19.28 -0.02
C ALA A 211 2.81 -19.77 1.39
N GLN A 212 3.98 -20.37 1.59
CA GLN A 212 4.41 -20.85 2.91
C GLN A 212 4.69 -19.68 3.85
N THR A 213 5.40 -18.65 3.39
CA THR A 213 5.70 -17.46 4.22
C THR A 213 4.43 -16.78 4.69
N ILE A 214 3.45 -16.62 3.81
CA ILE A 214 2.18 -15.97 4.16
C ILE A 214 1.28 -16.88 4.99
N ALA A 215 1.32 -18.19 4.81
CA ALA A 215 0.61 -19.12 5.69
C ALA A 215 1.15 -19.03 7.12
N GLU A 216 2.47 -19.00 7.32
CA GLU A 216 3.09 -18.79 8.64
C GLU A 216 2.69 -17.45 9.27
N PHE A 217 2.65 -16.36 8.48
CA PHE A 217 2.13 -15.08 8.95
C PHE A 217 0.67 -15.20 9.39
N GLY A 218 -0.19 -15.80 8.56
CA GLY A 218 -1.61 -16.01 8.86
C GLY A 218 -1.85 -16.81 10.14
N GLU A 219 -1.05 -17.87 10.36
CA GLU A 219 -1.07 -18.65 11.61
C GLU A 219 -0.65 -17.81 12.82
N ALA A 220 0.42 -17.02 12.68
CA ALA A 220 0.93 -16.17 13.76
C ALA A 220 -0.08 -15.08 14.16
N VAL A 221 -0.78 -14.46 13.19
CA VAL A 221 -1.75 -13.39 13.49
C VAL A 221 -3.10 -13.91 13.94
N GLY A 222 -3.45 -15.17 13.65
CA GLY A 222 -4.65 -15.81 14.19
C GLY A 222 -5.96 -15.12 13.83
N GLY A 223 -6.08 -14.58 12.59
CA GLY A 223 -7.28 -13.91 12.12
C GLY A 223 -7.45 -12.47 12.61
N ARG A 224 -6.39 -11.86 13.16
CA ARG A 224 -6.39 -10.43 13.52
C ARG A 224 -6.51 -9.54 12.29
N PRO A 225 -7.02 -8.30 12.46
CA PRO A 225 -7.05 -7.33 11.37
C PRO A 225 -5.64 -6.97 10.91
N VAL A 226 -5.44 -6.97 9.59
CA VAL A 226 -4.15 -6.72 8.93
C VAL A 226 -4.19 -5.39 8.19
N TYR A 227 -3.20 -4.55 8.42
CA TYR A 227 -2.83 -3.45 7.56
C TYR A 227 -1.79 -3.92 6.55
N LEU A 228 -2.08 -3.82 5.26
CA LEU A 228 -1.12 -4.13 4.21
C LEU A 228 -0.43 -2.83 3.75
N CYS A 229 0.86 -2.70 4.04
CA CYS A 229 1.71 -1.68 3.44
C CYS A 229 2.49 -2.31 2.28
N TRP A 230 2.32 -1.79 1.08
CA TRP A 230 3.03 -2.26 -0.09
C TRP A 230 3.88 -1.14 -0.67
N ASP A 231 5.19 -1.16 -0.32
CA ASP A 231 6.14 -0.28 -0.98
C ASP A 231 6.50 -0.82 -2.36
N MET A 232 6.43 0.04 -3.38
CA MET A 232 6.73 -0.35 -4.75
C MET A 232 8.22 -0.62 -5.00
N ASP A 233 9.09 -0.26 -4.06
CA ASP A 233 10.52 -0.56 -4.16
C ASP A 233 10.88 -1.99 -3.72
N VAL A 234 9.90 -2.79 -3.24
CA VAL A 234 10.06 -4.24 -3.12
C VAL A 234 10.36 -4.88 -4.47
N PHE A 235 9.87 -4.28 -5.55
CA PHE A 235 10.19 -4.73 -6.90
C PHE A 235 11.62 -4.38 -7.31
N ASP A 236 12.18 -5.18 -8.23
CA ASP A 236 13.45 -4.85 -8.83
C ASP A 236 13.35 -3.57 -9.68
N PRO A 237 14.35 -2.68 -9.64
CA PRO A 237 14.37 -1.47 -10.47
C PRO A 237 14.26 -1.72 -11.98
N ALA A 238 14.51 -2.96 -12.44
CA ALA A 238 14.28 -3.35 -13.83
C ALA A 238 12.80 -3.35 -14.24
N VAL A 239 11.87 -3.47 -13.26
CA VAL A 239 10.42 -3.47 -13.51
C VAL A 239 9.70 -2.31 -12.84
N ALA A 240 10.27 -1.73 -11.78
CA ALA A 240 9.74 -0.55 -11.10
C ALA A 240 10.84 0.52 -10.92
N PRO A 241 11.31 1.18 -12.00
CA PRO A 241 12.39 2.18 -11.91
C PRO A 241 11.94 3.46 -11.20
N GLY A 242 10.66 3.79 -11.26
CA GLY A 242 10.06 5.03 -10.79
C GLY A 242 9.67 4.98 -9.31
N VAL A 243 10.59 4.64 -8.41
CA VAL A 243 10.38 4.62 -6.96
C VAL A 243 11.34 5.55 -6.25
N CYS A 244 11.04 5.89 -4.98
CA CYS A 244 11.85 6.82 -4.20
C CYS A 244 13.24 6.27 -3.92
N THR A 245 13.36 5.05 -3.42
CA THR A 245 14.61 4.46 -2.94
C THR A 245 14.81 3.05 -3.50
N PRO A 246 15.18 2.92 -4.80
CA PRO A 246 15.28 1.62 -5.44
C PRO A 246 16.41 0.77 -4.85
N SER A 247 16.11 -0.50 -4.59
CA SER A 247 17.08 -1.54 -4.19
C SER A 247 17.11 -2.67 -5.22
N TRP A 248 18.32 -3.04 -5.69
CA TRP A 248 18.49 -4.11 -6.68
C TRP A 248 18.26 -5.51 -6.08
N GLY A 249 17.91 -6.47 -6.93
CA GLY A 249 17.64 -7.84 -6.53
C GLY A 249 16.24 -8.03 -5.92
N GLY A 250 15.27 -7.21 -6.35
CA GLY A 250 13.88 -7.26 -5.91
C GLY A 250 13.02 -8.24 -6.68
N LEU A 251 11.72 -8.21 -6.38
CA LEU A 251 10.73 -9.06 -7.04
C LEU A 251 10.54 -8.66 -8.50
N SER A 252 10.39 -9.65 -9.36
CA SER A 252 9.79 -9.44 -10.68
C SER A 252 8.29 -9.14 -10.54
N ALA A 253 7.66 -8.57 -11.58
CA ALA A 253 6.22 -8.35 -11.58
C ALA A 253 5.41 -9.64 -11.35
N ARG A 254 5.85 -10.78 -11.92
CA ARG A 254 5.22 -12.09 -11.70
C ARG A 254 5.27 -12.53 -10.24
N GLU A 255 6.41 -12.36 -9.60
CA GLU A 255 6.61 -12.71 -8.19
C GLU A 255 5.78 -11.82 -7.27
N GLY A 256 5.72 -10.51 -7.54
CA GLY A 256 4.84 -9.61 -6.79
C GLY A 256 3.36 -9.99 -6.90
N ILE A 257 2.88 -10.32 -8.10
CA ILE A 257 1.50 -10.82 -8.29
C ILE A 257 1.29 -12.13 -7.52
N ALA A 258 2.25 -13.04 -7.55
CA ALA A 258 2.16 -14.31 -6.82
C ALA A 258 2.13 -14.08 -5.30
N LEU A 259 2.95 -13.17 -4.78
CA LEU A 259 2.95 -12.77 -3.37
C LEU A 259 1.60 -12.13 -2.98
N MET A 260 1.07 -11.20 -3.79
CA MET A 260 -0.25 -10.59 -3.54
C MET A 260 -1.35 -11.65 -3.45
N ARG A 261 -1.37 -12.60 -4.36
CA ARG A 261 -2.35 -13.70 -4.37
C ARG A 261 -2.20 -14.65 -3.19
N ALA A 262 -0.98 -14.83 -2.67
CA ALA A 262 -0.75 -15.61 -1.46
C ALA A 262 -1.40 -14.99 -0.22
N LEU A 263 -1.70 -13.69 -0.20
CA LEU A 263 -2.39 -13.00 0.90
C LEU A 263 -3.87 -13.40 1.04
N ALA A 264 -4.38 -14.27 0.17
CA ALA A 264 -5.77 -14.73 0.24
C ALA A 264 -6.05 -15.38 1.61
N GLY A 265 -7.16 -14.96 2.23
CA GLY A 265 -7.57 -15.43 3.57
C GLY A 265 -7.14 -14.53 4.73
N LEU A 266 -6.24 -13.58 4.53
CA LEU A 266 -5.92 -12.59 5.56
C LEU A 266 -7.06 -11.56 5.72
N GLU A 267 -7.29 -11.13 6.96
CA GLU A 267 -8.29 -10.10 7.29
C GLU A 267 -7.73 -8.69 7.01
N ILE A 268 -7.48 -8.37 5.74
CA ILE A 268 -6.95 -7.06 5.34
C ILE A 268 -8.07 -6.02 5.47
N VAL A 269 -7.89 -5.06 6.40
CA VAL A 269 -8.88 -4.03 6.75
C VAL A 269 -8.53 -2.65 6.22
N ALA A 270 -7.28 -2.42 5.85
CA ALA A 270 -6.79 -1.21 5.20
C ALA A 270 -5.49 -1.53 4.46
N MET A 271 -5.19 -0.78 3.42
CA MET A 271 -3.94 -0.96 2.67
C MET A 271 -3.46 0.35 2.04
N ASP A 272 -2.18 0.42 1.75
CA ASP A 272 -1.60 1.44 0.88
C ASP A 272 -0.55 0.85 -0.07
N PHE A 273 -0.38 1.59 -1.18
CA PHE A 273 0.65 1.37 -2.20
C PHE A 273 1.39 2.68 -2.35
N ASN A 274 2.66 2.70 -2.03
CA ASN A 274 3.41 3.95 -1.89
C ASN A 274 4.73 3.97 -2.69
N THR A 275 5.47 5.06 -2.58
CA THR A 275 6.79 5.37 -3.15
C THR A 275 6.87 5.50 -4.67
N VAL A 276 5.78 5.37 -5.44
CA VAL A 276 5.81 5.70 -6.87
C VAL A 276 6.20 7.15 -7.06
N SER A 277 7.32 7.38 -7.75
CA SER A 277 7.87 8.71 -8.04
C SER A 277 7.96 8.92 -9.57
N PRO A 278 6.95 9.54 -10.17
CA PRO A 278 6.83 9.63 -11.63
C PRO A 278 7.99 10.36 -12.31
N ALA A 279 8.63 11.31 -11.61
CA ALA A 279 9.80 12.01 -12.12
C ALA A 279 11.02 11.10 -12.39
N GLN A 280 11.06 9.92 -11.77
CA GLN A 280 12.08 8.90 -11.94
C GLN A 280 11.59 7.70 -12.74
N ASP A 281 10.30 7.69 -13.12
CA ASP A 281 9.70 6.56 -13.84
C ASP A 281 10.03 6.59 -15.34
N ILE A 282 10.04 5.43 -15.95
CA ILE A 282 10.32 5.25 -17.38
C ILE A 282 9.02 4.82 -18.07
N GLY A 283 8.38 5.75 -18.77
CA GLY A 283 7.17 5.45 -19.53
C GLY A 283 5.99 4.94 -18.68
N GLY A 284 5.93 5.29 -17.40
CA GLY A 284 4.86 4.87 -16.51
C GLY A 284 4.96 3.43 -16.00
N MET A 285 6.13 2.77 -16.12
CA MET A 285 6.30 1.36 -15.73
C MET A 285 5.96 1.11 -14.26
N ALA A 286 6.54 1.90 -13.34
CA ALA A 286 6.27 1.73 -11.91
C ALA A 286 4.83 2.12 -11.56
N ALA A 287 4.32 3.21 -12.13
CA ALA A 287 2.94 3.64 -11.93
C ALA A 287 1.93 2.61 -12.47
N GLY A 288 2.18 2.02 -13.66
CA GLY A 288 1.36 0.98 -14.26
C GLY A 288 1.40 -0.33 -13.47
N LEU A 289 2.58 -0.73 -12.97
CA LEU A 289 2.71 -1.89 -12.09
C LEU A 289 1.97 -1.67 -10.78
N CYS A 290 2.10 -0.48 -10.16
CA CYS A 290 1.35 -0.12 -8.95
C CYS A 290 -0.16 -0.21 -9.18
N ALA A 291 -0.67 0.35 -10.27
CA ALA A 291 -2.08 0.25 -10.63
C ALA A 291 -2.52 -1.22 -10.79
N HIS A 292 -1.69 -2.07 -11.39
CA HIS A 292 -1.96 -3.50 -11.51
C HIS A 292 -2.00 -4.19 -10.15
N MET A 293 -1.06 -3.88 -9.25
CA MET A 293 -1.05 -4.46 -7.89
C MET A 293 -2.28 -4.05 -7.09
N ILE A 294 -2.76 -2.82 -7.23
CA ILE A 294 -4.03 -2.37 -6.61
C ILE A 294 -5.22 -3.15 -7.19
N ALA A 295 -5.24 -3.43 -8.49
CA ALA A 295 -6.29 -4.25 -9.10
C ALA A 295 -6.27 -5.70 -8.57
N GLU A 296 -5.09 -6.31 -8.38
CA GLU A 296 -4.93 -7.62 -7.73
C GLU A 296 -5.38 -7.58 -6.26
N ALA A 297 -5.11 -6.50 -5.53
CA ALA A 297 -5.58 -6.32 -4.15
C ALA A 297 -7.12 -6.18 -4.08
N MET A 298 -7.74 -5.51 -5.05
CA MET A 298 -9.21 -5.49 -5.17
C MET A 298 -9.78 -6.89 -5.45
N LEU A 299 -9.10 -7.67 -6.29
CA LEU A 299 -9.49 -9.07 -6.56
C LEU A 299 -9.39 -9.92 -5.30
N LEU A 300 -8.32 -9.78 -4.53
CA LEU A 300 -8.13 -10.42 -3.23
C LEU A 300 -9.29 -10.07 -2.27
N LEU A 301 -9.62 -8.79 -2.16
CA LEU A 301 -10.71 -8.31 -1.31
C LEU A 301 -12.07 -8.87 -1.75
N ALA A 302 -12.36 -8.92 -3.04
CA ALA A 302 -13.58 -9.51 -3.57
C ALA A 302 -13.67 -11.01 -3.28
N GLY A 303 -12.56 -11.74 -3.40
CA GLY A 303 -12.47 -13.16 -3.05
C GLY A 303 -12.76 -13.39 -1.57
N ARG A 304 -12.12 -12.62 -0.67
CA ARG A 304 -12.35 -12.69 0.78
C ARG A 304 -13.82 -12.44 1.15
N LEU A 305 -14.47 -11.51 0.47
CA LEU A 305 -15.89 -11.18 0.70
C LEU A 305 -16.87 -12.17 0.02
N GLY A 306 -16.37 -13.23 -0.63
CA GLY A 306 -17.21 -14.21 -1.31
C GLY A 306 -17.96 -13.65 -2.52
N LEU A 307 -17.48 -12.55 -3.11
CA LEU A 307 -18.13 -11.88 -4.24
C LEU A 307 -17.75 -12.48 -5.60
N LEU A 308 -16.65 -13.23 -5.65
CA LEU A 308 -16.28 -14.01 -6.84
C LEU A 308 -17.13 -15.27 -6.86
N GLY A 309 -17.87 -15.49 -7.95
CA GLY A 309 -18.64 -16.72 -8.15
C GLY A 309 -17.72 -17.95 -8.02
N ALA A 310 -18.27 -19.07 -7.54
CA ALA A 310 -17.59 -20.36 -7.62
C ALA A 310 -17.33 -20.66 -9.12
N GLY A 311 -16.06 -20.55 -9.55
CA GLY A 311 -15.63 -20.90 -10.90
C GLY A 311 -15.59 -22.41 -11.09
#